data_eb60a51b4ca142e46713a9a2a329562e
#
_entry.id   eb60a51b4ca142e46713a9a2a329562e
#
_cell.length_a   1.000
_cell.length_b   1.000
_cell.length_c   1.000
_cell.angle_alpha   90.00
_cell.angle_beta   90.00
_cell.angle_gamma   90.00
#
_symmetry.space_group_name_H-M   'P 1'
#
loop_
_entity.id
_entity.type
_entity.pdbx_description
1 polymer ?
#
loop_
_entity_poly.entity_id
_entity_poly.type
_entity_poly.pdbx_seq_one_letter_code
_entity_poly.pdbx_strand_id
1 'polypeptide(L)'
;AVEALIRELTARSDLTVIARVPAFSEPNYAFAHQNQALSLYSGALWMDERRCYWLDPSDSAVQGFLASIALELQDLGFDEVLFDDFYFPDSDAINWNGGVSRQLAVQDAAAGIRSLLQGSRIRLDFGSDDPQVAASSDRIMTANEDAATVDATAAALSETLSDPASQLVFLTTSRDTRYEAYSVLRPLLDEQ
;
A
#
# COMPACT_ATOMS: atom_id res chain seq x y z
N ALA A 1 25.66 -3.60 7.21
CA ALA A 1 25.77 -4.27 5.89
C ALA A 1 24.54 -3.98 5.03
N VAL A 2 23.32 -4.28 5.49
CA VAL A 2 22.07 -4.08 4.69
C VAL A 2 21.82 -2.60 4.39
N GLU A 3 21.91 -1.72 5.39
CA GLU A 3 21.69 -0.28 5.20
C GLU A 3 22.67 0.33 4.19
N ALA A 4 23.94 -0.09 4.20
CA ALA A 4 24.92 0.42 3.23
C ALA A 4 24.56 0.02 1.79
N LEU A 5 24.05 -1.21 1.59
CA LEU A 5 23.58 -1.66 0.28
C LEU A 5 22.33 -0.88 -0.16
N ILE A 6 21.39 -0.65 0.75
CA ILE A 6 20.21 0.17 0.46
C ILE A 6 20.63 1.56 0.00
N ARG A 7 21.50 2.23 0.76
CA ARG A 7 21.99 3.57 0.40
C ARG A 7 22.76 3.61 -0.92
N GLU A 8 23.47 2.54 -1.26
CA GLU A 8 24.13 2.42 -2.57
C GLU A 8 23.10 2.31 -3.71
N LEU A 9 22.04 1.52 -3.53
CA LEU A 9 20.97 1.37 -4.51
C LEU A 9 20.16 2.67 -4.67
N THR A 10 19.77 3.29 -3.56
CA THR A 10 18.97 4.52 -3.57
C THR A 10 19.73 5.75 -4.03
N ALA A 11 21.06 5.73 -4.02
CA ALA A 11 21.89 6.80 -4.59
C ALA A 11 21.99 6.77 -6.12
N ARG A 12 21.47 5.74 -6.78
CA ARG A 12 21.51 5.61 -8.24
C ARG A 12 20.48 6.50 -8.90
N SER A 13 20.90 7.45 -9.72
CA SER A 13 20.02 8.39 -10.44
C SER A 13 19.32 7.80 -11.67
N ASP A 14 19.72 6.60 -12.09
CA ASP A 14 19.13 5.85 -13.22
C ASP A 14 18.01 4.90 -12.80
N LEU A 15 17.71 4.84 -11.50
CA LEU A 15 16.66 4.00 -10.94
C LEU A 15 15.63 4.86 -10.19
N THR A 16 14.39 4.40 -10.20
CA THR A 16 13.38 4.76 -9.19
C THR A 16 13.28 3.61 -8.21
N VAL A 17 13.61 3.85 -6.95
CA VAL A 17 13.67 2.81 -5.92
C VAL A 17 12.40 2.88 -5.07
N ILE A 18 11.58 1.83 -5.14
CA ILE A 18 10.28 1.73 -4.49
C ILE A 18 10.38 0.75 -3.33
N ALA A 19 10.00 1.16 -2.14
CA ALA A 19 9.81 0.26 -1.03
C ALA A 19 8.37 -0.29 -1.02
N ARG A 20 8.21 -1.61 -1.02
CA ARG A 20 6.91 -2.27 -0.81
C ARG A 20 6.83 -2.74 0.63
N VAL A 21 5.89 -2.20 1.40
CA VAL A 21 5.75 -2.41 2.83
C VAL A 21 4.32 -2.82 3.15
N PRO A 22 4.09 -3.91 3.92
CA PRO A 22 2.76 -4.22 4.42
C PRO A 22 2.24 -3.04 5.27
N ALA A 23 1.00 -2.62 5.01
CA ALA A 23 0.37 -1.55 5.80
C ALA A 23 -0.24 -2.10 7.10
N PHE A 24 -1.34 -2.81 6.98
CA PHE A 24 -2.10 -3.24 8.15
C PHE A 24 -1.78 -4.68 8.57
N SER A 25 -1.22 -5.52 7.69
CA SER A 25 -0.77 -6.87 8.02
C SER A 25 0.64 -6.85 8.64
N GLU A 26 0.78 -6.26 9.85
CA GLU A 26 2.05 -6.10 10.54
C GLU A 26 2.01 -6.76 11.94
N PRO A 27 2.51 -8.02 12.07
CA PRO A 27 2.35 -8.81 13.28
C PRO A 27 3.17 -8.32 14.46
N ASN A 28 4.35 -7.73 14.24
CA ASN A 28 5.22 -7.32 15.34
C ASN A 28 4.69 -6.07 16.04
N TYR A 29 4.27 -5.09 15.25
CA TYR A 29 3.66 -3.88 15.80
C TYR A 29 2.31 -4.20 16.45
N ALA A 30 1.46 -5.02 15.82
CA ALA A 30 0.18 -5.46 16.36
C ALA A 30 0.34 -6.18 17.71
N PHE A 31 1.34 -7.05 17.84
CA PHE A 31 1.61 -7.77 19.09
C PHE A 31 2.10 -6.83 20.21
N ALA A 32 2.91 -5.85 19.87
CA ALA A 32 3.42 -4.86 20.81
C ALA A 32 2.36 -3.80 21.23
N HIS A 33 1.39 -3.53 20.33
CA HIS A 33 0.36 -2.49 20.48
C HIS A 33 -1.04 -3.06 20.29
N GLN A 34 -1.43 -4.04 21.12
CA GLN A 34 -2.65 -4.82 20.95
C GLN A 34 -3.95 -4.00 20.93
N ASN A 35 -3.95 -2.82 21.55
CA ASN A 35 -5.09 -1.89 21.52
C ASN A 35 -5.24 -1.14 20.19
N GLN A 36 -4.25 -1.22 19.30
CA GLN A 36 -4.24 -0.64 17.95
C GLN A 36 -4.41 -1.71 16.86
N ALA A 37 -4.69 -2.94 17.26
CA ALA A 37 -4.84 -4.07 16.37
C ALA A 37 -6.29 -4.58 16.34
N LEU A 38 -6.67 -5.20 15.22
CA LEU A 38 -7.97 -5.83 15.08
C LEU A 38 -8.10 -7.01 16.05
N SER A 39 -9.24 -7.12 16.71
CA SER A 39 -9.51 -8.15 17.73
C SER A 39 -10.73 -9.00 17.40
N LEU A 40 -10.77 -10.19 18.01
CA LEU A 40 -11.94 -11.05 18.07
C LEU A 40 -12.92 -10.55 19.17
N TYR A 41 -14.14 -11.02 19.15
CA TYR A 41 -15.12 -10.78 20.23
C TYR A 41 -14.67 -11.30 21.60
N SER A 42 -13.70 -12.22 21.65
CA SER A 42 -13.07 -12.69 22.89
C SER A 42 -12.04 -11.71 23.47
N GLY A 43 -11.67 -10.67 22.71
CA GLY A 43 -10.59 -9.74 23.04
C GLY A 43 -9.19 -10.21 22.62
N ALA A 44 -9.04 -11.42 22.08
CA ALA A 44 -7.78 -11.85 21.49
C ALA A 44 -7.55 -11.15 20.14
N LEU A 45 -6.28 -11.00 19.73
CA LEU A 45 -5.94 -10.44 18.42
C LEU A 45 -6.54 -11.29 17.29
N TRP A 46 -7.10 -10.62 16.29
CA TRP A 46 -7.53 -11.29 15.06
C TRP A 46 -6.33 -11.59 14.17
N MET A 47 -6.35 -12.74 13.51
CA MET A 47 -5.26 -13.23 12.68
C MET A 47 -5.84 -13.80 11.39
N ASP A 48 -5.22 -13.47 10.27
CA ASP A 48 -5.61 -13.97 8.95
C ASP A 48 -5.13 -15.42 8.71
N GLU A 49 -5.44 -15.96 7.53
CA GLU A 49 -5.04 -17.31 7.11
C GLU A 49 -3.51 -17.47 6.97
N ARG A 50 -2.78 -16.37 6.70
CA ARG A 50 -1.31 -16.34 6.66
C ARG A 50 -0.69 -16.31 8.06
N ARG A 51 -1.53 -16.31 9.11
CA ARG A 51 -1.14 -16.21 10.53
C ARG A 51 -0.52 -14.85 10.85
N CYS A 52 -1.00 -13.81 10.21
CA CYS A 52 -0.58 -12.43 10.42
C CYS A 52 -1.64 -11.68 11.25
N TYR A 53 -1.21 -10.92 12.26
CA TYR A 53 -2.05 -9.97 12.97
C TYR A 53 -2.21 -8.69 12.17
N TRP A 54 -3.35 -8.04 12.33
CA TRP A 54 -3.71 -6.86 11.57
C TRP A 54 -3.95 -5.66 12.45
N LEU A 55 -3.51 -4.50 11.98
CA LEU A 55 -3.69 -3.20 12.62
C LEU A 55 -5.07 -2.64 12.28
N ASP A 56 -5.61 -1.80 13.18
CA ASP A 56 -6.85 -1.07 12.95
C ASP A 56 -6.58 0.18 12.09
N PRO A 57 -7.10 0.25 10.83
CA PRO A 57 -6.90 1.41 9.97
C PRO A 57 -7.44 2.72 10.55
N SER A 58 -8.47 2.65 11.41
CA SER A 58 -9.08 3.85 12.00
C SER A 58 -8.26 4.47 13.13
N ASP A 59 -7.27 3.74 13.66
CA ASP A 59 -6.43 4.25 14.74
C ASP A 59 -5.38 5.24 14.23
N SER A 60 -5.40 6.46 14.74
CA SER A 60 -4.47 7.52 14.35
C SER A 60 -3.01 7.21 14.69
N ALA A 61 -2.74 6.38 15.69
CA ALA A 61 -1.37 5.95 16.01
C ALA A 61 -0.85 4.96 14.97
N VAL A 62 -1.73 4.10 14.39
CA VAL A 62 -1.39 3.24 13.25
C VAL A 62 -1.05 4.08 12.02
N GLN A 63 -1.86 5.10 11.73
CA GLN A 63 -1.56 6.04 10.63
C GLN A 63 -0.24 6.77 10.85
N GLY A 64 0.03 7.21 12.07
CA GLY A 64 1.30 7.83 12.47
C GLY A 64 2.49 6.88 12.34
N PHE A 65 2.33 5.61 12.69
CA PHE A 65 3.34 4.57 12.51
C PHE A 65 3.70 4.37 11.04
N LEU A 66 2.70 4.24 10.15
CA LEU A 66 2.94 4.11 8.71
C LEU A 66 3.60 5.36 8.11
N ALA A 67 3.18 6.55 8.53
CA ALA A 67 3.83 7.79 8.12
C ALA A 67 5.30 7.84 8.57
N SER A 68 5.63 7.36 9.78
CA SER A 68 7.02 7.30 10.25
C SER A 68 7.88 6.36 9.42
N ILE A 69 7.35 5.20 9.00
CA ILE A 69 8.03 4.29 8.09
C ILE A 69 8.35 4.99 6.76
N ALA A 70 7.39 5.71 6.18
CA ALA A 70 7.62 6.44 4.94
C ALA A 70 8.74 7.48 5.08
N LEU A 71 8.81 8.21 6.20
CA LEU A 71 9.87 9.18 6.47
C LEU A 71 11.23 8.51 6.66
N GLU A 72 11.30 7.37 7.34
CA GLU A 72 12.54 6.58 7.46
C GLU A 72 13.03 6.10 6.08
N LEU A 73 12.12 5.63 5.23
CA LEU A 73 12.44 5.23 3.86
C LEU A 73 12.96 6.42 3.04
N GLN A 74 12.34 7.61 3.19
CA GLN A 74 12.84 8.83 2.57
C GLN A 74 14.28 9.15 3.01
N ASP A 75 14.60 9.00 4.30
CA ASP A 75 15.93 9.25 4.84
C ASP A 75 16.97 8.21 4.38
N LEU A 76 16.51 7.00 4.03
CA LEU A 76 17.32 5.97 3.39
C LEU A 76 17.51 6.22 1.89
N GLY A 77 16.78 7.20 1.31
CA GLY A 77 16.90 7.60 -0.08
C GLY A 77 15.93 6.93 -1.06
N PHE A 78 14.89 6.25 -0.56
CA PHE A 78 13.83 5.73 -1.43
C PHE A 78 13.06 6.87 -2.08
N ASP A 79 12.67 6.66 -3.33
CA ASP A 79 11.88 7.62 -4.11
C ASP A 79 10.38 7.49 -3.82
N GLU A 80 9.95 6.27 -3.42
CA GLU A 80 8.53 5.93 -3.33
C GLU A 80 8.29 4.81 -2.32
N VAL A 81 7.16 4.84 -1.65
CA VAL A 81 6.66 3.76 -0.80
C VAL A 81 5.29 3.29 -1.28
N LEU A 82 5.17 1.99 -1.50
CA LEU A 82 3.90 1.29 -1.70
C LEU A 82 3.49 0.63 -0.39
N PHE A 83 2.43 1.11 0.23
CA PHE A 83 1.77 0.43 1.33
C PHE A 83 0.83 -0.66 0.79
N ASP A 84 1.28 -1.91 0.85
CA ASP A 84 0.54 -3.10 0.44
C ASP A 84 -0.39 -3.60 1.55
N ASP A 85 -1.27 -4.57 1.26
CA ASP A 85 -2.31 -5.00 2.21
C ASP A 85 -3.11 -3.82 2.78
N PHE A 86 -3.41 -2.81 1.93
CA PHE A 86 -4.11 -1.59 2.31
C PHE A 86 -5.62 -1.74 2.15
N TYR A 87 -6.20 -2.62 2.96
CA TYR A 87 -7.63 -2.91 2.99
C TYR A 87 -8.07 -3.36 4.40
N PHE A 88 -9.37 -3.33 4.66
CA PHE A 88 -9.92 -3.92 5.87
C PHE A 88 -10.31 -5.38 5.58
N PRO A 89 -9.81 -6.37 6.35
CA PRO A 89 -10.12 -7.78 6.10
C PRO A 89 -11.61 -8.07 6.17
N ASP A 90 -12.12 -8.86 5.21
CA ASP A 90 -13.50 -9.30 5.18
C ASP A 90 -13.69 -10.54 6.08
N SER A 91 -14.01 -10.30 7.35
CA SER A 91 -14.27 -11.34 8.32
C SER A 91 -15.28 -10.88 9.36
N ASP A 92 -16.31 -11.71 9.57
CA ASP A 92 -17.31 -11.49 10.62
C ASP A 92 -16.78 -11.79 12.03
N ALA A 93 -15.62 -12.44 12.13
CA ALA A 93 -14.98 -12.71 13.42
C ALA A 93 -14.33 -11.47 14.03
N ILE A 94 -14.09 -10.42 13.24
CA ILE A 94 -13.47 -9.19 13.72
C ILE A 94 -14.50 -8.38 14.52
N ASN A 95 -14.19 -8.19 15.79
CA ASN A 95 -14.92 -7.30 16.68
C ASN A 95 -14.41 -5.86 16.46
N TRP A 96 -15.01 -5.17 15.50
CA TRP A 96 -14.64 -3.77 15.23
C TRP A 96 -15.87 -2.87 15.32
N ASN A 97 -15.74 -1.77 16.03
CA ASN A 97 -16.80 -0.79 16.23
C ASN A 97 -16.25 0.63 16.11
N GLY A 98 -15.64 0.93 14.96
CA GLY A 98 -15.02 2.23 14.68
C GLY A 98 -16.00 3.37 14.37
N GLY A 99 -17.31 3.14 14.47
CA GLY A 99 -18.33 4.17 14.25
C GLY A 99 -18.57 4.57 12.78
N VAL A 100 -17.80 4.00 11.85
CA VAL A 100 -17.90 4.20 10.39
C VAL A 100 -17.91 2.85 9.67
N SER A 101 -18.08 2.81 8.36
CA SER A 101 -17.90 1.56 7.62
C SER A 101 -16.42 1.16 7.57
N ARG A 102 -16.13 -0.14 7.43
CA ARG A 102 -14.76 -0.66 7.26
C ARG A 102 -14.07 -0.02 6.05
N GLN A 103 -14.81 0.18 4.96
CA GLN A 103 -14.30 0.86 3.76
C GLN A 103 -13.92 2.31 4.06
N LEU A 104 -14.80 3.06 4.74
CA LEU A 104 -14.51 4.46 5.09
C LEU A 104 -13.31 4.57 6.04
N ALA A 105 -13.12 3.62 6.97
CA ALA A 105 -11.95 3.60 7.83
C ALA A 105 -10.63 3.50 7.04
N VAL A 106 -10.60 2.70 5.97
CA VAL A 106 -9.44 2.58 5.07
C VAL A 106 -9.23 3.86 4.24
N GLN A 107 -10.31 4.45 3.72
CA GLN A 107 -10.26 5.72 2.98
C GLN A 107 -9.75 6.87 3.87
N ASP A 108 -10.25 6.96 5.10
CA ASP A 108 -9.80 7.96 6.08
C ASP A 108 -8.33 7.72 6.49
N ALA A 109 -7.91 6.46 6.59
CA ALA A 109 -6.50 6.12 6.85
C ALA A 109 -5.58 6.63 5.73
N ALA A 110 -5.95 6.42 4.47
CA ALA A 110 -5.17 6.90 3.32
C ALA A 110 -5.03 8.44 3.35
N ALA A 111 -6.14 9.14 3.58
CA ALA A 111 -6.15 10.60 3.69
C ALA A 111 -5.34 11.10 4.90
N GLY A 112 -5.43 10.41 6.04
CA GLY A 112 -4.69 10.72 7.26
C GLY A 112 -3.18 10.57 7.06
N ILE A 113 -2.73 9.44 6.49
CA ILE A 113 -1.31 9.21 6.18
C ILE A 113 -0.79 10.25 5.18
N ARG A 114 -1.57 10.55 4.12
CA ARG A 114 -1.24 11.61 3.15
C ARG A 114 -1.06 12.96 3.85
N SER A 115 -1.96 13.30 4.77
CA SER A 115 -1.89 14.55 5.53
C SER A 115 -0.64 14.61 6.43
N LEU A 116 -0.28 13.51 7.10
CA LEU A 116 0.92 13.44 7.94
C LEU A 116 2.22 13.55 7.13
N LEU A 117 2.21 13.13 5.88
CA LEU A 117 3.35 13.20 4.95
C LEU A 117 3.36 14.48 4.10
N GLN A 118 2.52 15.47 4.41
CA GLN A 118 2.49 16.73 3.69
C GLN A 118 3.83 17.44 3.75
N GLY A 119 4.40 17.74 2.58
CA GLY A 119 5.73 18.34 2.44
C GLY A 119 6.90 17.35 2.44
N SER A 120 6.66 16.05 2.58
CA SER A 120 7.66 15.02 2.32
C SER A 120 7.99 14.94 0.82
N ARG A 121 9.15 14.35 0.49
CA ARG A 121 9.60 14.16 -0.88
C ARG A 121 9.31 12.77 -1.42
N ILE A 122 9.07 11.81 -0.53
CA ILE A 122 8.76 10.43 -0.92
C ILE A 122 7.37 10.39 -1.55
N ARG A 123 7.24 9.72 -2.68
CA ARG A 123 5.93 9.42 -3.27
C ARG A 123 5.23 8.36 -2.45
N LEU A 124 3.92 8.51 -2.32
CA LEU A 124 3.08 7.65 -1.51
C LEU A 124 2.06 6.93 -2.37
N ASP A 125 2.11 5.60 -2.33
CA ASP A 125 1.17 4.73 -3.04
C ASP A 125 0.51 3.75 -2.09
N PHE A 126 -0.72 3.39 -2.41
CA PHE A 126 -1.47 2.37 -1.69
C PHE A 126 -1.84 1.22 -2.62
N GLY A 127 -1.67 -0.01 -2.14
CA GLY A 127 -2.11 -1.23 -2.82
C GLY A 127 -3.61 -1.46 -2.62
N SER A 128 -4.42 -0.67 -3.33
CA SER A 128 -5.88 -0.70 -3.25
C SER A 128 -6.49 -0.39 -4.60
N ASP A 129 -7.64 -0.99 -4.88
CA ASP A 129 -8.48 -0.70 -6.05
C ASP A 129 -9.65 0.27 -5.72
N ASP A 130 -9.74 0.75 -4.48
CA ASP A 130 -10.74 1.73 -4.06
C ASP A 130 -10.38 3.12 -4.63
N PRO A 131 -11.25 3.73 -5.48
CA PRO A 131 -10.97 5.04 -6.07
C PRO A 131 -10.74 6.17 -5.05
N GLN A 132 -11.33 6.08 -3.86
CA GLN A 132 -11.13 7.09 -2.81
C GLN A 132 -9.76 6.94 -2.13
N VAL A 133 -9.28 5.72 -1.95
CA VAL A 133 -7.90 5.45 -1.51
C VAL A 133 -6.93 5.90 -2.58
N ALA A 134 -7.22 5.59 -3.84
CA ALA A 134 -6.44 5.99 -5.01
C ALA A 134 -6.27 7.52 -5.10
N ALA A 135 -7.29 8.31 -4.76
CA ALA A 135 -7.21 9.77 -4.73
C ALA A 135 -6.16 10.32 -3.73
N SER A 136 -5.75 9.52 -2.76
CA SER A 136 -4.68 9.84 -1.80
C SER A 136 -3.30 9.35 -2.22
N SER A 137 -3.19 8.63 -3.34
CA SER A 137 -1.94 8.09 -3.89
C SER A 137 -1.29 9.06 -4.88
N ASP A 138 0.04 9.01 -5.01
CA ASP A 138 0.74 9.65 -6.13
C ASP A 138 0.64 8.78 -7.39
N ARG A 139 0.67 7.44 -7.21
CA ARG A 139 0.38 6.46 -8.24
C ARG A 139 -0.52 5.36 -7.68
N ILE A 140 -1.23 4.67 -8.56
CA ILE A 140 -2.03 3.49 -8.23
C ILE A 140 -1.29 2.25 -8.72
N MET A 141 -1.06 1.31 -7.81
CA MET A 141 -0.48 0.02 -8.14
C MET A 141 -1.54 -1.06 -8.02
N THR A 142 -1.91 -1.66 -9.15
CA THR A 142 -2.95 -2.70 -9.21
C THR A 142 -2.40 -4.00 -9.78
N ALA A 143 -2.69 -5.11 -9.12
CA ALA A 143 -2.38 -6.43 -9.65
C ALA A 143 -3.34 -6.76 -10.80
N ASN A 144 -2.81 -7.10 -11.98
CA ASN A 144 -3.60 -7.46 -13.15
C ASN A 144 -2.83 -8.47 -14.01
N GLU A 145 -3.31 -9.69 -14.07
CA GLU A 145 -2.73 -10.76 -14.90
C GLU A 145 -3.54 -11.03 -16.18
N ASP A 146 -4.74 -10.46 -16.29
CA ASP A 146 -5.58 -10.57 -17.49
C ASP A 146 -5.46 -9.32 -18.35
N ALA A 147 -4.64 -9.40 -19.38
CA ALA A 147 -4.44 -8.31 -20.32
C ALA A 147 -5.73 -7.85 -21.04
N ALA A 148 -6.79 -8.67 -21.08
CA ALA A 148 -8.07 -8.26 -21.65
C ALA A 148 -8.80 -7.20 -20.82
N THR A 149 -8.45 -7.05 -19.54
CA THR A 149 -9.09 -6.11 -18.61
C THR A 149 -8.32 -4.79 -18.44
N VAL A 150 -7.13 -4.65 -19.05
CA VAL A 150 -6.27 -3.46 -18.90
C VAL A 150 -7.01 -2.17 -19.20
N ASP A 151 -7.66 -2.09 -20.36
CA ASP A 151 -8.38 -0.88 -20.78
C ASP A 151 -9.58 -0.57 -19.87
N ALA A 152 -10.29 -1.60 -19.42
CA ALA A 152 -11.42 -1.43 -18.50
C ALA A 152 -10.95 -0.95 -17.11
N THR A 153 -9.85 -1.50 -16.61
CA THR A 153 -9.23 -1.07 -15.34
C THR A 153 -8.75 0.38 -15.43
N ALA A 154 -8.06 0.72 -16.53
CA ALA A 154 -7.59 2.08 -16.75
C ALA A 154 -8.76 3.08 -16.87
N ALA A 155 -9.84 2.70 -17.58
CA ALA A 155 -11.02 3.53 -17.71
C ALA A 155 -11.74 3.75 -16.37
N ALA A 156 -11.87 2.73 -15.55
CA ALA A 156 -12.49 2.84 -14.21
C ALA A 156 -11.72 3.78 -13.28
N LEU A 157 -10.39 3.82 -13.40
CA LEU A 157 -9.52 4.67 -12.56
C LEU A 157 -9.29 6.07 -13.17
N SER A 158 -9.59 6.27 -14.46
CA SER A 158 -9.32 7.54 -15.16
C SER A 158 -10.11 8.73 -14.61
N GLU A 159 -11.24 8.51 -13.94
CA GLU A 159 -11.99 9.57 -13.27
C GLU A 159 -11.27 10.12 -12.02
N THR A 160 -10.39 9.29 -11.43
CA THR A 160 -9.65 9.62 -10.22
C THR A 160 -8.26 10.14 -10.52
N LEU A 161 -7.65 9.67 -11.62
CA LEU A 161 -6.29 9.99 -12.01
C LEU A 161 -6.27 11.17 -12.99
N SER A 162 -5.41 12.16 -12.75
CA SER A 162 -5.20 13.29 -13.65
C SER A 162 -4.42 12.90 -14.92
N ASP A 163 -3.53 11.91 -14.80
CA ASP A 163 -2.73 11.34 -15.90
C ASP A 163 -2.61 9.82 -15.72
N PRO A 164 -3.62 9.04 -16.17
CA PRO A 164 -3.61 7.59 -16.01
C PRO A 164 -2.38 6.89 -16.58
N ALA A 165 -1.81 7.40 -17.67
CA ALA A 165 -0.64 6.79 -18.31
C ALA A 165 0.60 6.80 -17.42
N SER A 166 0.79 7.85 -16.62
CA SER A 166 1.93 7.98 -15.71
C SER A 166 1.64 7.51 -14.29
N GLN A 167 0.38 7.60 -13.87
CA GLN A 167 -0.02 7.33 -12.49
C GLN A 167 -0.47 5.88 -12.26
N LEU A 168 -0.90 5.16 -13.31
CA LEU A 168 -1.31 3.76 -13.19
C LEU A 168 -0.13 2.82 -13.42
N VAL A 169 0.10 1.93 -12.45
CA VAL A 169 1.16 0.92 -12.50
C VAL A 169 0.55 -0.47 -12.41
N PHE A 170 0.74 -1.29 -13.40
CA PHE A 170 0.31 -2.68 -13.36
C PHE A 170 1.37 -3.58 -12.74
N LEU A 171 0.98 -4.34 -11.72
CA LEU A 171 1.77 -5.44 -11.15
C LEU A 171 1.38 -6.71 -11.90
N THR A 172 2.23 -7.20 -12.79
CA THR A 172 1.89 -8.34 -13.65
C THR A 172 3.13 -9.11 -14.08
N THR A 173 2.95 -10.42 -14.33
CA THR A 173 3.95 -11.27 -14.99
C THR A 173 3.79 -11.25 -16.51
N SER A 174 2.65 -10.78 -17.02
CA SER A 174 2.31 -10.74 -18.44
C SER A 174 3.24 -9.80 -19.22
N ARG A 175 3.56 -10.20 -20.47
CA ARG A 175 4.30 -9.41 -21.46
C ARG A 175 3.42 -8.95 -22.62
N ASP A 176 2.10 -8.95 -22.43
CA ASP A 176 1.15 -8.51 -23.46
C ASP A 176 1.34 -7.00 -23.74
N THR A 177 1.24 -6.64 -25.02
CA THR A 177 1.49 -5.26 -25.48
C THR A 177 0.47 -4.25 -24.98
N ARG A 178 -0.69 -4.69 -24.50
CA ARG A 178 -1.70 -3.79 -23.89
C ARG A 178 -1.23 -3.08 -22.64
N TYR A 179 -0.22 -3.62 -21.95
CA TYR A 179 0.40 -2.93 -20.81
C TYR A 179 1.40 -1.84 -21.21
N GLU A 180 1.85 -1.78 -22.46
CA GLU A 180 2.93 -0.86 -22.89
C GLU A 180 2.54 0.63 -22.82
N ALA A 181 1.23 0.93 -22.74
CA ALA A 181 0.75 2.30 -22.56
C ALA A 181 0.89 2.81 -21.10
N TYR A 182 1.25 1.94 -20.16
CA TYR A 182 1.29 2.21 -18.73
C TYR A 182 2.63 1.80 -18.12
N SER A 183 2.87 2.24 -16.88
CA SER A 183 3.99 1.72 -16.10
C SER A 183 3.70 0.28 -15.67
N VAL A 184 4.74 -0.56 -15.67
CA VAL A 184 4.62 -1.97 -15.29
C VAL A 184 5.73 -2.35 -14.34
N LEU A 185 5.35 -2.99 -13.23
CA LEU A 185 6.28 -3.67 -12.34
C LEU A 185 6.12 -5.18 -12.50
N ARG A 186 7.23 -5.85 -12.76
CA ARG A 186 7.30 -7.31 -12.87
C ARG A 186 8.18 -7.88 -11.78
N PRO A 187 7.76 -8.99 -11.13
CA PRO A 187 8.66 -9.70 -10.24
C PRO A 187 9.90 -10.15 -11.03
N LEU A 188 11.05 -10.09 -10.40
CA LEU A 188 12.23 -10.79 -10.91
C LEU A 188 11.89 -12.29 -10.79
N LEU A 189 11.54 -12.89 -11.92
CA LEU A 189 11.44 -14.35 -12.00
C LEU A 189 12.87 -14.85 -12.05
N ASP A 190 13.26 -15.71 -11.11
CA ASP A 190 14.48 -16.49 -11.25
C ASP A 190 14.40 -17.20 -12.60
N GLU A 191 15.33 -16.90 -13.49
CA GLU A 191 15.49 -17.65 -14.73
C GLU A 191 15.88 -19.10 -14.32
N GLN A 192 14.90 -20.01 -14.38
CA GLN A 192 15.13 -21.44 -14.19
C GLN A 192 15.70 -22.04 -15.47
#